data_2c51dc137db06662a472fc089f8f36de
#
_entry.id   2c51dc137db06662a472fc089f8f36de
#
_cell.length_a   1.000
_cell.length_b   1.000
_cell.length_c   1.000
_cell.angle_alpha   90.00
_cell.angle_beta   90.00
_cell.angle_gamma   90.00
#
_symmetry.space_group_name_H-M   'P 1'
#
loop_
_entity.id
_entity.type
_entity.pdbx_description
1 polymer ?
#
loop_
_entity_poly.entity_id
_entity_poly.type
_entity_poly.pdbx_seq_one_letter_code
_entity_poly.pdbx_strand_id
1 'polypeptide(L)'
;MTLRKGISTAGVVLIGLSAIALLFLGMRREYVRAIQRSREAVLRTDLRTIRDAVDNYTLDKHRRPKSLQDLVDAGYLRAIPVDPMTLKKDWVPEFEGPKLGDTIVSPDLKAQRLYDVHSNSSRVATDGSQYKTW
;
A
#
# COMPACT_ATOMS: atom_id res chain seq x y z
N MET A 1 -28.31 18.66 58.48
CA MET A 1 -28.57 19.65 57.40
C MET A 1 -27.78 19.23 56.18
N THR A 2 -28.36 18.41 55.30
CA THR A 2 -27.72 17.82 54.13
C THR A 2 -27.89 18.74 52.92
N LEU A 3 -26.84 19.45 52.55
CA LEU A 3 -26.78 20.22 51.29
C LEU A 3 -26.81 19.21 50.10
N ARG A 4 -27.99 18.87 49.59
CA ARG A 4 -28.14 18.33 48.23
C ARG A 4 -27.80 19.46 47.25
N LYS A 5 -26.54 19.56 46.85
CA LYS A 5 -26.18 20.35 45.67
C LYS A 5 -26.82 19.68 44.46
N GLY A 6 -27.97 20.16 44.05
CA GLY A 6 -28.60 19.75 42.81
C GLY A 6 -27.67 20.06 41.64
N ILE A 7 -27.28 19.07 40.88
CA ILE A 7 -26.57 19.25 39.59
C ILE A 7 -27.50 20.10 38.72
N SER A 8 -27.05 21.31 38.35
CA SER A 8 -27.86 22.19 37.50
C SER A 8 -28.15 21.49 36.16
N THR A 9 -29.33 21.71 35.60
CA THR A 9 -29.74 21.17 34.31
C THR A 9 -28.70 21.49 33.21
N ALA A 10 -28.05 22.65 33.28
CA ALA A 10 -26.93 23.02 32.42
C ALA A 10 -25.73 22.08 32.59
N GLY A 11 -25.40 21.63 33.80
CA GLY A 11 -24.33 20.69 34.09
C GLY A 11 -24.60 19.30 33.47
N VAL A 12 -25.83 18.80 33.56
CA VAL A 12 -26.23 17.54 32.98
C VAL A 12 -26.14 17.58 31.45
N VAL A 13 -26.58 18.67 30.82
CA VAL A 13 -26.48 18.88 29.36
C VAL A 13 -25.03 18.94 28.92
N LEU A 14 -24.15 19.62 29.60
CA LEU A 14 -22.73 19.69 29.27
C LEU A 14 -22.04 18.34 29.38
N ILE A 15 -22.34 17.53 30.40
CA ILE A 15 -21.82 16.18 30.56
C ILE A 15 -22.32 15.29 29.41
N GLY A 16 -23.61 15.36 29.05
CA GLY A 16 -24.16 14.62 27.92
C GLY A 16 -23.50 14.97 26.58
N LEU A 17 -23.30 16.26 26.30
CA LEU A 17 -22.63 16.70 25.09
C LEU A 17 -21.16 16.24 25.03
N SER A 18 -20.44 16.29 26.16
CA SER A 18 -19.05 15.83 26.21
C SER A 18 -18.95 14.31 26.00
N ALA A 19 -19.85 13.52 26.56
CA ALA A 19 -19.89 12.09 26.35
C ALA A 19 -20.16 11.73 24.87
N ILE A 20 -21.10 12.41 24.25
CA ILE A 20 -21.40 12.24 22.82
C ILE A 20 -20.18 12.60 21.96
N ALA A 21 -19.51 13.71 22.25
CA ALA A 21 -18.31 14.13 21.52
C ALA A 21 -17.17 13.07 21.62
N LEU A 22 -16.97 12.50 22.82
CA LEU A 22 -15.98 11.45 23.04
C LEU A 22 -16.32 10.17 22.26
N LEU A 23 -17.59 9.77 22.20
CA LEU A 23 -18.06 8.65 21.41
C LEU A 23 -17.80 8.88 19.91
N PHE A 24 -18.12 10.06 19.38
CA PHE A 24 -17.85 10.41 17.98
C PHE A 24 -16.36 10.40 17.65
N LEU A 25 -15.49 10.88 18.55
CA LEU A 25 -14.04 10.84 18.36
C LEU A 25 -13.51 9.39 18.34
N GLY A 26 -14.05 8.51 19.19
CA GLY A 26 -13.70 7.08 19.20
C GLY A 26 -14.10 6.40 17.90
N MET A 27 -15.35 6.57 17.48
CA MET A 27 -15.88 5.99 16.25
C MET A 27 -15.10 6.46 15.01
N ARG A 28 -14.72 7.75 14.94
CA ARG A 28 -13.93 8.29 13.84
C ARG A 28 -12.56 7.62 13.71
N ARG A 29 -11.88 7.36 14.82
CA ARG A 29 -10.58 6.69 14.85
C ARG A 29 -10.66 5.27 14.29
N GLU A 30 -11.65 4.50 14.73
CA GLU A 30 -11.87 3.13 14.24
C GLU A 30 -12.24 3.11 12.75
N TYR A 31 -13.07 4.04 12.30
CA TYR A 31 -13.44 4.17 10.89
C TYR A 31 -12.22 4.45 9.99
N VAL A 32 -11.35 5.39 10.39
CA VAL A 32 -10.11 5.70 9.65
C VAL A 32 -9.18 4.48 9.59
N ARG A 33 -9.01 3.77 10.70
CA ARG A 33 -8.21 2.53 10.75
C ARG A 33 -8.80 1.42 9.87
N ALA A 34 -10.12 1.28 9.83
CA ALA A 34 -10.78 0.29 8.98
C ALA A 34 -10.53 0.58 7.49
N ILE A 35 -10.64 1.86 7.07
CA ILE A 35 -10.31 2.27 5.70
C ILE A 35 -8.83 2.00 5.38
N GLN A 36 -7.92 2.31 6.30
CA GLN A 36 -6.50 2.06 6.10
C GLN A 36 -6.22 0.57 5.90
N ARG A 37 -6.76 -0.31 6.75
CA ARG A 37 -6.63 -1.78 6.61
C ARG A 37 -7.20 -2.29 5.29
N SER A 38 -8.32 -1.74 4.84
CA SER A 38 -8.91 -2.10 3.55
C SER A 38 -7.97 -1.72 2.39
N ARG A 39 -7.39 -0.53 2.40
CA ARG A 39 -6.40 -0.11 1.39
C ARG A 39 -5.13 -0.96 1.44
N GLU A 40 -4.67 -1.33 2.63
CA GLU A 40 -3.53 -2.24 2.82
C GLU A 40 -3.79 -3.63 2.22
N ALA A 41 -5.00 -4.15 2.38
CA ALA A 41 -5.38 -5.43 1.77
C ALA A 41 -5.37 -5.34 0.23
N VAL A 42 -5.87 -4.25 -0.34
CA VAL A 42 -5.80 -4.00 -1.80
C VAL A 42 -4.35 -3.89 -2.25
N LEU A 43 -3.51 -3.11 -1.55
CA LEU A 43 -2.09 -2.97 -1.88
C LEU A 43 -1.37 -4.33 -1.93
N ARG A 44 -1.58 -5.19 -0.94
CA ARG A 44 -0.98 -6.54 -0.93
C ARG A 44 -1.45 -7.40 -2.11
N THR A 45 -2.71 -7.27 -2.48
CA THR A 45 -3.27 -7.99 -3.63
C THR A 45 -2.66 -7.48 -4.93
N ASP A 46 -2.55 -6.17 -5.11
CA ASP A 46 -1.97 -5.56 -6.30
C ASP A 46 -0.48 -5.89 -6.45
N LEU A 47 0.30 -5.82 -5.36
CA LEU A 47 1.70 -6.22 -5.34
C LEU A 47 1.87 -7.69 -5.74
N ARG A 48 1.05 -8.59 -5.17
CA ARG A 48 1.07 -10.00 -5.56
C ARG A 48 0.74 -10.19 -7.04
N THR A 49 -0.30 -9.53 -7.53
CA THR A 49 -0.70 -9.61 -8.94
C THR A 49 0.42 -9.17 -9.88
N ILE A 50 1.12 -8.08 -9.55
CA ILE A 50 2.25 -7.60 -10.36
C ILE A 50 3.41 -8.59 -10.29
N ARG A 51 3.77 -9.10 -9.11
CA ARG A 51 4.85 -10.08 -8.91
C ARG A 51 4.57 -11.38 -9.67
N ASP A 52 3.36 -11.91 -9.57
CA ASP A 52 2.93 -13.09 -10.31
C ASP A 52 3.03 -12.87 -11.83
N ALA A 53 2.70 -11.66 -12.31
CA ALA A 53 2.83 -11.31 -13.72
C ALA A 53 4.29 -11.24 -14.17
N VAL A 54 5.21 -10.71 -13.34
CA VAL A 54 6.66 -10.69 -13.59
C VAL A 54 7.20 -12.11 -13.68
N ASP A 55 6.80 -12.98 -12.76
CA ASP A 55 7.24 -14.37 -12.72
C ASP A 55 6.74 -15.15 -13.93
N ASN A 56 5.46 -15.05 -14.27
CA ASN A 56 4.88 -15.72 -15.44
C ASN A 56 5.52 -15.23 -16.75
N TYR A 57 5.72 -13.91 -16.90
CA TYR A 57 6.45 -13.35 -18.04
C TYR A 57 7.86 -13.94 -18.13
N THR A 58 8.55 -14.03 -17.01
CA THR A 58 9.94 -14.53 -16.94
C THR A 58 10.02 -16.01 -17.32
N LEU A 59 9.07 -16.82 -16.85
CA LEU A 59 8.99 -18.24 -17.18
C LEU A 59 8.73 -18.46 -18.67
N ASP A 60 7.78 -17.74 -19.27
CA ASP A 60 7.38 -17.92 -20.65
C ASP A 60 8.38 -17.34 -21.65
N LYS A 61 8.96 -16.18 -21.34
CA LYS A 61 9.87 -15.47 -22.23
C LYS A 61 11.35 -15.79 -22.00
N HIS A 62 11.67 -16.55 -20.94
CA HIS A 62 13.04 -16.84 -20.50
C HIS A 62 13.90 -15.57 -20.30
N ARG A 63 13.25 -14.46 -20.00
CA ARG A 63 13.86 -13.15 -19.71
C ARG A 63 12.91 -12.32 -18.85
N ARG A 64 13.45 -11.46 -18.00
CA ARG A 64 12.65 -10.53 -17.21
C ARG A 64 12.10 -9.37 -18.03
N PRO A 65 10.94 -8.82 -17.68
CA PRO A 65 10.41 -7.64 -18.35
C PRO A 65 11.32 -6.42 -18.06
N LYS A 66 11.30 -5.44 -18.94
CA LYS A 66 12.06 -4.18 -18.77
C LYS A 66 11.27 -3.13 -18.01
N SER A 67 9.94 -3.27 -18.01
CA SER A 67 9.01 -2.31 -17.37
C SER A 67 7.69 -3.00 -17.02
N LEU A 68 6.87 -2.35 -16.20
CA LEU A 68 5.50 -2.80 -15.97
C LEU A 68 4.64 -2.72 -17.24
N GLN A 69 4.96 -1.83 -18.17
CA GLN A 69 4.25 -1.71 -19.43
C GLN A 69 4.46 -2.96 -20.32
N ASP A 70 5.66 -3.56 -20.30
CA ASP A 70 5.91 -4.82 -21.03
C ASP A 70 4.97 -5.95 -20.60
N LEU A 71 4.56 -5.98 -19.31
CA LEU A 71 3.60 -6.96 -18.80
C LEU A 71 2.19 -6.73 -19.35
N VAL A 72 1.81 -5.47 -19.54
CA VAL A 72 0.51 -5.11 -20.13
C VAL A 72 0.53 -5.43 -21.63
N ASP A 73 1.58 -5.03 -22.35
CA ASP A 73 1.70 -5.22 -23.80
C ASP A 73 1.79 -6.71 -24.17
N ALA A 74 2.38 -7.51 -23.30
CA ALA A 74 2.47 -8.96 -23.47
C ALA A 74 1.23 -9.73 -22.92
N GLY A 75 0.25 -9.04 -22.32
CA GLY A 75 -1.00 -9.63 -21.86
C GLY A 75 -0.95 -10.32 -20.49
N TYR A 76 0.14 -10.18 -19.71
CA TYR A 76 0.26 -10.72 -18.35
C TYR A 76 -0.46 -9.86 -17.32
N LEU A 77 -0.61 -8.56 -17.59
CA LEU A 77 -1.47 -7.65 -16.84
C LEU A 77 -2.50 -7.04 -17.78
N ARG A 78 -3.74 -6.90 -17.31
CA ARG A 78 -4.78 -6.18 -18.06
C ARG A 78 -4.47 -4.67 -18.13
N ALA A 79 -3.99 -4.12 -17.05
CA ALA A 79 -3.54 -2.74 -16.92
C ALA A 79 -2.66 -2.62 -15.67
N ILE A 80 -1.79 -1.61 -15.62
CA ILE A 80 -1.05 -1.28 -14.40
C ILE A 80 -2.06 -0.78 -13.36
N PRO A 81 -2.17 -1.45 -12.18
CA PRO A 81 -3.11 -1.04 -11.13
C PRO A 81 -2.73 0.33 -10.54
N VAL A 82 -3.71 0.97 -9.91
CA VAL A 82 -3.49 2.22 -9.17
C VAL A 82 -3.07 1.87 -7.75
N ASP A 83 -1.95 2.39 -7.28
CA ASP A 83 -1.51 2.22 -5.89
C ASP A 83 -2.55 2.86 -4.95
N PRO A 84 -3.20 2.08 -4.05
CA PRO A 84 -4.23 2.58 -3.14
C PRO A 84 -3.69 3.57 -2.09
N MET A 85 -2.36 3.65 -1.92
CA MET A 85 -1.72 4.55 -0.95
C MET A 85 -1.41 5.92 -1.54
N THR A 86 -0.99 5.98 -2.81
CA THR A 86 -0.66 7.22 -3.52
C THR A 86 -1.79 7.71 -4.42
N LEU A 87 -2.74 6.82 -4.75
CA LEU A 87 -3.83 7.02 -5.73
C LEU A 87 -3.30 7.33 -7.15
N LYS A 88 -2.11 6.82 -7.45
CA LYS A 88 -1.43 6.97 -8.74
C LYS A 88 -0.87 5.63 -9.22
N LYS A 89 -0.45 5.58 -10.49
CA LYS A 89 0.27 4.43 -11.06
C LYS A 89 1.78 4.65 -10.95
N ASP A 90 2.24 5.01 -9.77
CA ASP A 90 3.62 5.43 -9.50
C ASP A 90 4.41 4.37 -8.73
N TRP A 91 4.19 3.09 -9.08
CA TRP A 91 4.96 1.98 -8.54
C TRP A 91 6.45 2.20 -8.73
N VAL A 92 7.23 1.86 -7.72
CA VAL A 92 8.69 1.93 -7.78
C VAL A 92 9.22 0.55 -8.18
N PRO A 93 9.78 0.44 -9.40
CA PRO A 93 10.34 -0.82 -9.88
C PRO A 93 11.70 -1.07 -9.26
N GLU A 94 11.99 -2.30 -8.92
CA GLU A 94 13.31 -2.78 -8.54
C GLU A 94 13.93 -3.58 -9.68
N PHE A 95 15.19 -3.28 -9.97
CA PHE A 95 15.90 -3.90 -11.08
C PHE A 95 17.05 -4.77 -10.58
N GLU A 96 17.16 -5.97 -11.16
CA GLU A 96 18.30 -6.85 -10.91
C GLU A 96 19.58 -6.26 -11.54
N GLY A 97 20.60 -6.06 -10.73
CA GLY A 97 21.92 -5.67 -11.20
C GLY A 97 22.64 -6.82 -11.92
N PRO A 98 23.75 -6.56 -12.66
CA PRO A 98 24.55 -7.60 -13.28
C PRO A 98 25.09 -8.56 -12.22
N LYS A 99 24.82 -9.88 -12.38
CA LYS A 99 25.40 -10.90 -11.49
C LYS A 99 26.88 -11.05 -11.75
N LEU A 100 27.67 -11.08 -10.65
CA LEU A 100 29.09 -11.42 -10.70
C LEU A 100 29.23 -12.86 -11.22
N GLY A 101 29.65 -13.01 -12.46
CA GLY A 101 29.72 -14.31 -13.16
C GLY A 101 29.17 -14.32 -14.58
N ASP A 102 28.42 -13.29 -15.00
CA ASP A 102 28.01 -13.10 -16.38
C ASP A 102 29.22 -12.68 -17.23
N THR A 103 30.15 -13.61 -17.46
CA THR A 103 31.40 -13.38 -18.22
C THR A 103 31.16 -13.23 -19.73
N ILE A 104 29.92 -13.25 -20.18
CA ILE A 104 29.56 -12.99 -21.57
C ILE A 104 29.04 -11.55 -21.63
N VAL A 105 29.86 -10.67 -22.15
CA VAL A 105 29.52 -9.28 -22.49
C VAL A 105 28.43 -9.30 -23.58
N SER A 106 27.20 -9.62 -23.17
CA SER A 106 26.04 -9.31 -24.01
C SER A 106 25.85 -7.81 -24.01
N PRO A 107 25.61 -7.19 -25.19
CA PRO A 107 25.27 -5.75 -25.27
C PRO A 107 24.04 -5.39 -24.44
N ASP A 108 23.33 -6.36 -23.92
CA ASP A 108 22.12 -6.27 -23.10
C ASP A 108 22.38 -6.09 -21.57
N LEU A 109 23.68 -5.93 -21.15
CA LEU A 109 24.06 -5.68 -19.75
C LEU A 109 23.51 -4.35 -19.20
N LYS A 110 23.01 -3.46 -20.07
CA LYS A 110 22.28 -2.25 -19.71
C LYS A 110 20.76 -2.44 -19.69
N ALA A 111 20.25 -3.61 -20.06
CA ALA A 111 18.82 -3.88 -20.02
C ALA A 111 18.38 -4.00 -18.56
N GLN A 112 17.64 -3.01 -18.12
CA GLN A 112 16.95 -3.04 -16.83
C GLN A 112 16.08 -4.28 -16.77
N ARG A 113 16.32 -5.14 -15.79
CA ARG A 113 15.59 -6.39 -15.55
C ARG A 113 14.72 -6.20 -14.32
N LEU A 114 13.46 -5.87 -14.54
CA LEU A 114 12.48 -5.70 -13.48
C LEU A 114 12.28 -7.04 -12.74
N TYR A 115 12.54 -7.09 -11.44
CA TYR A 115 12.34 -8.29 -10.66
C TYR A 115 11.31 -8.10 -9.53
N ASP A 116 11.13 -6.89 -9.01
CA ASP A 116 10.15 -6.58 -7.98
C ASP A 116 9.62 -5.14 -8.13
N VAL A 117 8.55 -4.85 -7.40
CA VAL A 117 7.96 -3.53 -7.28
C VAL A 117 7.48 -3.29 -5.87
N HIS A 118 7.49 -2.04 -5.44
CA HIS A 118 6.90 -1.61 -4.18
C HIS A 118 6.12 -0.30 -4.33
N SER A 119 5.33 0.03 -3.31
CA SER A 119 4.59 1.31 -3.27
C SER A 119 5.54 2.49 -3.13
N ASN A 120 5.24 3.60 -3.82
CA ASN A 120 5.95 4.87 -3.66
C ASN A 120 5.55 5.63 -2.39
N SER A 121 4.70 5.06 -1.55
CA SER A 121 4.23 5.71 -0.32
C SER A 121 5.24 5.56 0.81
N SER A 122 5.69 6.68 1.38
CA SER A 122 6.54 6.72 2.58
C SER A 122 5.77 6.58 3.90
N ARG A 123 4.43 6.43 3.83
CA ARG A 123 3.59 6.30 5.02
C ARG A 123 3.82 4.96 5.72
N VAL A 124 3.42 4.92 7.00
CA VAL A 124 3.51 3.75 7.86
C VAL A 124 2.19 2.98 7.83
N ALA A 125 2.28 1.67 7.72
CA ALA A 125 1.16 0.75 7.76
C ALA A 125 0.62 0.56 9.19
N THR A 126 -0.51 -0.13 9.31
CA THR A 126 -1.14 -0.43 10.61
C THR A 126 -0.29 -1.35 11.49
N ASP A 127 0.63 -2.10 10.91
CA ASP A 127 1.60 -2.97 11.60
C ASP A 127 2.92 -2.28 11.95
N GLY A 128 3.08 -1.00 11.60
CA GLY A 128 4.29 -0.20 11.85
C GLY A 128 5.35 -0.28 10.76
N SER A 129 5.20 -1.12 9.74
CA SER A 129 6.10 -1.18 8.59
C SER A 129 5.86 0.00 7.62
N GLN A 130 6.83 0.29 6.76
CA GLN A 130 6.65 1.30 5.71
C GLN A 130 6.16 0.63 4.43
N TYR A 131 5.17 1.22 3.73
CA TYR A 131 4.66 0.64 2.49
C TYR A 131 5.72 0.45 1.40
N LYS A 132 6.75 1.27 1.39
CA LYS A 132 7.89 1.12 0.46
C LYS A 132 8.73 -0.14 0.69
N THR A 133 8.48 -0.89 1.77
CA THR A 133 9.19 -2.14 2.07
C THR A 133 8.34 -3.39 1.86
N TRP A 134 7.14 -3.22 1.30
CA TRP A 134 6.18 -4.31 1.08
C TRP A 134 6.38 -5.05 -0.24
#